data_f3374d282ea69e4feb774745e56b53c8
#
_entry.id   f3374d282ea69e4feb774745e56b53c8
#
_cell.length_a   1.000
_cell.length_b   1.000
_cell.length_c   1.000
_cell.angle_alpha   90.00
_cell.angle_beta   90.00
_cell.angle_gamma   90.00
#
_symmetry.space_group_name_H-M   'P 1'
#
loop_
_entity.id
_entity.type
_entity.pdbx_description
1 polymer ?
#
loop_
_entity_poly.entity_id
_entity_poly.type
_entity_poly.pdbx_seq_one_letter_code
_entity_poly.pdbx_strand_id
1 'polypeptide(L)'
;MGSDHRRRVLTATVAACIALTVMIIGSAPARAAAAWWSPVALRGTAITRVSAIGDTIMVRTAKGATLLSTDGGTTFATAPATDAFPPLNVVTAGKERWEIDPAGRVLHAADIAVSTTPLLDPGSPGLGAGAQLIAAPAALPGVVVAVSTDGTVWRRGQDGDWKRALLLLPASPVQGVPRITSVTAFTEPLSDAIYLGTDGYADLISTDGGDDWIRAGPGLPDSVYSLSADSGRHAVYAGTSDGLWEHVLQNLPAPPAYRDAALIWRWLGIGAVTLFASVVALLAMLRLVPRRLEA
;
A
#
# COMPACT_ATOMS: atom_id res chain seq x y z
N MET A 1 -43.43 37.71 31.89
CA MET A 1 -43.49 37.21 30.49
C MET A 1 -42.16 37.25 29.73
N GLY A 2 -41.00 37.58 30.29
CA GLY A 2 -39.74 37.75 29.56
C GLY A 2 -38.76 36.59 29.59
N SER A 3 -38.85 35.65 30.53
CA SER A 3 -37.83 34.58 30.72
C SER A 3 -37.97 33.39 29.74
N ASP A 4 -39.22 33.06 29.40
CA ASP A 4 -39.48 31.92 28.51
C ASP A 4 -39.10 32.18 27.04
N HIS A 5 -39.23 33.42 26.60
CA HIS A 5 -38.86 33.80 25.24
C HIS A 5 -37.35 33.73 25.03
N ARG A 6 -36.55 34.17 26.00
CA ARG A 6 -35.07 34.08 25.94
C ARG A 6 -34.57 32.65 25.96
N ARG A 7 -35.18 31.74 26.74
CA ARG A 7 -34.82 30.31 26.73
C ARG A 7 -35.10 29.66 25.38
N ARG A 8 -36.25 29.94 24.75
CA ARG A 8 -36.59 29.39 23.43
C ARG A 8 -35.66 29.87 22.32
N VAL A 9 -35.24 31.14 22.34
CA VAL A 9 -34.29 31.70 21.36
C VAL A 9 -32.90 31.04 21.52
N LEU A 10 -32.42 30.88 22.76
CA LEU A 10 -31.11 30.27 23.02
C LEU A 10 -31.05 28.80 22.58
N THR A 11 -32.13 28.04 22.85
CA THR A 11 -32.21 26.63 22.44
C THR A 11 -32.28 26.47 20.93
N ALA A 12 -33.01 27.37 20.24
CA ALA A 12 -33.08 27.36 18.77
C ALA A 12 -31.73 27.71 18.13
N THR A 13 -30.99 28.66 18.69
CA THR A 13 -29.66 29.05 18.16
C THR A 13 -28.64 27.95 18.34
N VAL A 14 -28.59 27.27 19.49
CA VAL A 14 -27.70 26.15 19.74
C VAL A 14 -28.03 24.98 18.82
N ALA A 15 -29.31 24.65 18.64
CA ALA A 15 -29.72 23.58 17.73
C ALA A 15 -29.38 23.89 16.27
N ALA A 16 -29.52 25.16 15.83
CA ALA A 16 -29.14 25.59 14.49
C ALA A 16 -27.62 25.52 14.25
N CYS A 17 -26.80 25.88 15.24
CA CYS A 17 -25.34 25.79 15.15
C CYS A 17 -24.88 24.33 15.08
N ILE A 18 -25.47 23.43 15.86
CA ILE A 18 -25.15 21.98 15.82
C ILE A 18 -25.56 21.40 14.47
N ALA A 19 -26.73 21.71 13.95
CA ALA A 19 -27.19 21.24 12.66
C ALA A 19 -26.30 21.74 11.50
N LEU A 20 -25.87 23.01 11.55
CA LEU A 20 -24.96 23.56 10.54
C LEU A 20 -23.57 22.90 10.57
N THR A 21 -23.05 22.62 11.77
CA THR A 21 -21.77 21.93 11.93
C THR A 21 -21.83 20.50 11.39
N VAL A 22 -22.92 19.79 11.63
CA VAL A 22 -23.13 18.42 11.09
C VAL A 22 -23.30 18.43 9.57
N MET A 23 -23.97 19.42 8.98
CA MET A 23 -24.08 19.57 7.53
C MET A 23 -22.75 19.86 6.85
N ILE A 24 -21.88 20.66 7.47
CA ILE A 24 -20.55 20.99 6.90
C ILE A 24 -19.62 19.76 6.92
N ILE A 25 -19.75 18.89 7.91
CA ILE A 25 -18.95 17.65 8.00
C ILE A 25 -19.46 16.56 7.04
N GLY A 26 -20.75 16.58 6.71
CA GLY A 26 -21.40 15.53 5.90
C GLY A 26 -21.38 15.74 4.39
N SER A 27 -20.93 16.88 3.88
CA SER A 27 -21.08 17.25 2.47
C SER A 27 -19.77 17.33 1.67
N ALA A 28 -18.68 16.71 2.14
CA ALA A 28 -17.57 16.46 1.23
C ALA A 28 -18.09 15.51 0.12
N PRO A 29 -18.16 15.94 -1.17
CA PRO A 29 -18.50 15.01 -2.23
C PRO A 29 -17.50 13.89 -2.17
N ALA A 30 -17.97 12.66 -2.00
CA ALA A 30 -17.15 11.48 -2.21
C ALA A 30 -16.70 11.55 -3.68
N ARG A 31 -15.55 12.19 -3.91
CA ARG A 31 -14.85 12.03 -5.19
C ARG A 31 -14.63 10.54 -5.29
N ALA A 32 -15.27 9.91 -6.27
CA ALA A 32 -14.92 8.56 -6.66
C ALA A 32 -13.40 8.59 -6.83
N ALA A 33 -12.68 7.90 -5.94
CA ALA A 33 -11.24 7.79 -6.04
C ALA A 33 -10.98 7.22 -7.42
N ALA A 34 -10.20 7.93 -8.25
CA ALA A 34 -9.81 7.41 -9.55
C ALA A 34 -9.19 6.02 -9.31
N ALA A 35 -9.59 5.05 -10.14
CA ALA A 35 -9.05 3.72 -10.00
C ALA A 35 -7.54 3.78 -10.19
N TRP A 36 -6.78 3.27 -9.23
CA TRP A 36 -5.32 3.20 -9.32
C TRP A 36 -4.89 2.18 -10.36
N TRP A 37 -5.68 1.13 -10.48
CA TRP A 37 -5.41 0.03 -11.37
C TRP A 37 -6.39 0.04 -12.53
N SER A 38 -5.86 -0.16 -13.71
CA SER A 38 -6.62 -0.28 -14.97
C SER A 38 -6.46 -1.68 -15.55
N PRO A 39 -7.55 -2.30 -16.05
CA PRO A 39 -7.42 -3.57 -16.72
C PRO A 39 -6.70 -3.37 -18.08
N VAL A 40 -5.70 -4.21 -18.34
CA VAL A 40 -4.94 -4.20 -19.60
C VAL A 40 -5.54 -5.20 -20.56
N ALA A 41 -5.60 -6.49 -20.17
CA ALA A 41 -6.00 -7.57 -21.06
C ALA A 41 -6.42 -8.83 -20.28
N LEU A 42 -6.86 -9.85 -21.04
CA LEU A 42 -7.12 -11.21 -20.57
C LEU A 42 -8.18 -11.30 -19.47
N ARG A 43 -9.18 -10.40 -19.49
CA ARG A 43 -10.30 -10.41 -18.54
C ARG A 43 -10.98 -11.79 -18.49
N GLY A 44 -11.36 -12.20 -17.30
CA GLY A 44 -11.93 -13.53 -17.07
C GLY A 44 -10.92 -14.68 -17.09
N THR A 45 -9.62 -14.39 -17.21
CA THR A 45 -8.56 -15.39 -17.19
C THR A 45 -7.65 -15.15 -16.02
N ALA A 46 -7.56 -16.12 -15.10
CA ALA A 46 -6.63 -16.00 -13.97
C ALA A 46 -5.16 -16.07 -14.45
N ILE A 47 -4.38 -15.04 -14.08
CA ILE A 47 -2.97 -14.90 -14.43
C ILE A 47 -2.14 -15.17 -13.18
N THR A 48 -1.40 -16.28 -13.18
CA THR A 48 -0.62 -16.75 -12.03
C THR A 48 0.81 -16.21 -12.00
N ARG A 49 1.30 -15.68 -13.13
CA ARG A 49 2.63 -15.07 -13.22
C ARG A 49 2.65 -13.98 -14.27
N VAL A 50 3.36 -12.89 -13.98
CA VAL A 50 3.62 -11.80 -14.91
C VAL A 50 5.09 -11.41 -14.84
N SER A 51 5.66 -11.04 -16.00
CA SER A 51 6.95 -10.38 -16.13
C SER A 51 6.82 -9.33 -17.23
N ALA A 52 7.19 -8.09 -16.92
CA ALA A 52 7.09 -6.96 -17.83
C ALA A 52 8.44 -6.23 -17.90
N ILE A 53 8.89 -5.96 -19.14
CA ILE A 53 10.10 -5.19 -19.44
C ILE A 53 9.84 -4.38 -20.72
N GLY A 54 9.62 -3.10 -20.59
CA GLY A 54 9.25 -2.21 -21.71
C GLY A 54 7.94 -2.66 -22.37
N ASP A 55 7.93 -2.82 -23.68
CA ASP A 55 6.74 -3.27 -24.43
C ASP A 55 6.52 -4.80 -24.36
N THR A 56 7.46 -5.53 -23.77
CA THR A 56 7.37 -6.99 -23.66
C THR A 56 6.74 -7.39 -22.34
N ILE A 57 5.57 -8.06 -22.44
CA ILE A 57 4.86 -8.59 -21.24
C ILE A 57 4.64 -10.08 -21.46
N MET A 58 5.16 -10.89 -20.54
CA MET A 58 4.94 -12.32 -20.52
C MET A 58 4.03 -12.69 -19.35
N VAL A 59 3.01 -13.48 -19.60
CA VAL A 59 2.08 -13.94 -18.59
C VAL A 59 1.92 -15.46 -18.61
N ARG A 60 1.66 -16.05 -17.46
CA ARG A 60 1.22 -17.44 -17.34
C ARG A 60 -0.19 -17.49 -16.79
N THR A 61 -1.06 -18.18 -17.48
CA THR A 61 -2.44 -18.40 -17.05
C THR A 61 -2.52 -19.54 -16.02
N ALA A 62 -3.59 -19.59 -15.24
CA ALA A 62 -3.86 -20.70 -14.33
C ALA A 62 -4.03 -22.07 -15.07
N LYS A 63 -4.34 -22.04 -16.36
CA LYS A 63 -4.41 -23.23 -17.23
C LYS A 63 -3.04 -23.68 -17.75
N GLY A 64 -1.96 -23.00 -17.34
CA GLY A 64 -0.59 -23.33 -17.70
C GLY A 64 -0.09 -22.75 -19.04
N ALA A 65 -0.94 -22.06 -19.81
CA ALA A 65 -0.50 -21.40 -21.03
C ALA A 65 0.41 -20.22 -20.71
N THR A 66 1.52 -20.10 -21.43
CA THR A 66 2.39 -18.92 -21.40
C THR A 66 2.10 -18.09 -22.65
N LEU A 67 1.79 -16.80 -22.44
CA LEU A 67 1.48 -15.86 -23.49
C LEU A 67 2.48 -14.71 -23.44
N LEU A 68 2.79 -14.14 -24.61
CA LEU A 68 3.72 -13.06 -24.80
C LEU A 68 3.03 -11.92 -25.55
N SER A 69 3.20 -10.72 -25.07
CA SER A 69 2.91 -9.47 -25.77
C SER A 69 4.23 -8.77 -26.08
N THR A 70 4.33 -8.10 -27.23
CA THR A 70 5.45 -7.22 -27.63
C THR A 70 4.97 -5.81 -27.97
N ASP A 71 3.73 -5.50 -27.62
CA ASP A 71 3.05 -4.23 -27.91
C ASP A 71 2.42 -3.60 -26.65
N GLY A 72 3.02 -3.88 -25.48
CA GLY A 72 2.61 -3.33 -24.19
C GLY A 72 1.30 -3.87 -23.66
N GLY A 73 0.94 -5.10 -24.03
CA GLY A 73 -0.26 -5.77 -23.54
C GLY A 73 -1.49 -5.59 -24.42
N THR A 74 -1.34 -4.97 -25.59
CA THR A 74 -2.46 -4.78 -26.53
C THR A 74 -2.89 -6.10 -27.17
N THR A 75 -1.91 -6.92 -27.58
CA THR A 75 -2.16 -8.27 -28.12
C THR A 75 -1.29 -9.31 -27.45
N PHE A 76 -1.79 -10.53 -27.38
CA PHE A 76 -1.07 -11.68 -26.80
C PHE A 76 -1.05 -12.86 -27.75
N ALA A 77 0.12 -13.47 -27.93
CA ALA A 77 0.33 -14.72 -28.65
C ALA A 77 0.91 -15.80 -27.73
N THR A 78 0.83 -17.05 -28.11
CA THR A 78 1.52 -18.14 -27.39
C THR A 78 3.02 -17.87 -27.38
N ALA A 79 3.63 -17.85 -26.19
CA ALA A 79 5.07 -17.65 -26.06
C ALA A 79 5.86 -18.84 -26.62
N PRO A 80 7.04 -18.62 -27.22
CA PRO A 80 7.97 -19.67 -27.57
C PRO A 80 8.34 -20.53 -26.33
N ALA A 81 8.56 -21.81 -26.52
CA ALA A 81 8.93 -22.72 -25.42
C ALA A 81 10.29 -22.37 -24.76
N THR A 82 11.10 -21.59 -25.45
CA THR A 82 12.40 -21.10 -24.95
C THR A 82 12.28 -19.93 -23.97
N ASP A 83 11.14 -19.25 -23.95
CA ASP A 83 10.95 -18.08 -23.11
C ASP A 83 10.70 -18.53 -21.66
N ALA A 84 11.55 -18.04 -20.77
CA ALA A 84 11.49 -18.36 -19.35
C ALA A 84 11.23 -17.10 -18.52
N PHE A 85 10.40 -17.23 -17.50
CA PHE A 85 10.23 -16.16 -16.52
C PHE A 85 11.52 -15.97 -15.73
N PRO A 86 11.87 -14.70 -15.40
CA PRO A 86 12.98 -14.44 -14.49
C PRO A 86 12.74 -15.12 -13.13
N PRO A 87 13.80 -15.61 -12.46
CA PRO A 87 13.64 -16.23 -11.16
C PRO A 87 13.07 -15.24 -10.13
N LEU A 88 12.21 -15.73 -9.21
CA LEU A 88 11.60 -14.91 -8.16
C LEU A 88 12.50 -14.74 -6.93
N ASN A 89 13.57 -15.50 -6.86
CA ASN A 89 14.51 -15.52 -5.75
C ASN A 89 15.77 -14.68 -6.01
N VAL A 90 15.80 -13.90 -7.10
CA VAL A 90 16.93 -13.03 -7.43
C VAL A 90 16.38 -11.66 -7.85
N VAL A 91 16.94 -10.59 -7.31
CA VAL A 91 16.69 -9.23 -7.74
C VAL A 91 18.00 -8.47 -7.86
N THR A 92 18.12 -7.69 -8.94
CA THR A 92 19.21 -6.74 -9.13
C THR A 92 18.61 -5.33 -9.08
N ALA A 93 19.07 -4.50 -8.16
CA ALA A 93 18.58 -3.16 -7.92
C ALA A 93 19.75 -2.17 -7.97
N GLY A 94 19.87 -1.44 -9.07
CA GLY A 94 21.04 -0.61 -9.33
C GLY A 94 22.31 -1.46 -9.42
N LYS A 95 23.24 -1.26 -8.48
CA LYS A 95 24.50 -2.03 -8.40
C LYS A 95 24.42 -3.25 -7.49
N GLU A 96 23.37 -3.38 -6.73
CA GLU A 96 23.21 -4.44 -5.75
C GLU A 96 22.51 -5.66 -6.34
N ARG A 97 22.91 -6.85 -5.91
CA ARG A 97 22.22 -8.10 -6.20
C ARG A 97 21.87 -8.81 -4.91
N TRP A 98 20.62 -9.16 -4.82
CA TRP A 98 20.06 -9.95 -3.73
C TRP A 98 19.55 -11.27 -4.26
N GLU A 99 19.78 -12.34 -3.50
CA GLU A 99 19.41 -13.68 -3.89
C GLU A 99 18.95 -14.48 -2.67
N ILE A 100 17.97 -15.36 -2.86
CA ILE A 100 17.55 -16.33 -1.86
C ILE A 100 18.16 -17.68 -2.27
N ASP A 101 18.94 -18.26 -1.39
CA ASP A 101 19.52 -19.58 -1.60
C ASP A 101 18.48 -20.71 -1.38
N PRO A 102 18.80 -21.97 -1.75
CA PRO A 102 17.89 -23.08 -1.54
C PRO A 102 17.51 -23.37 -0.08
N ALA A 103 18.28 -22.85 0.87
CA ALA A 103 17.96 -22.94 2.30
C ALA A 103 17.08 -21.78 2.81
N GLY A 104 16.66 -20.87 1.92
CA GLY A 104 15.84 -19.69 2.27
C GLY A 104 16.62 -18.55 2.94
N ARG A 105 17.96 -18.55 2.83
CA ARG A 105 18.79 -17.48 3.37
C ARG A 105 18.99 -16.40 2.31
N VAL A 106 19.08 -15.14 2.75
CA VAL A 106 19.32 -14.02 1.84
C VAL A 106 20.82 -13.80 1.66
N LEU A 107 21.24 -13.72 0.41
CA LEU A 107 22.59 -13.42 -0.02
C LEU A 107 22.61 -12.02 -0.64
N HIS A 108 23.72 -11.30 -0.47
CA HIS A 108 23.88 -9.92 -0.95
C HIS A 108 25.25 -9.72 -1.61
N ALA A 109 25.24 -9.08 -2.78
CA ALA A 109 26.42 -8.50 -3.40
C ALA A 109 26.20 -6.98 -3.54
N ALA A 110 26.97 -6.18 -2.82
CA ALA A 110 26.80 -4.74 -2.73
C ALA A 110 27.18 -3.99 -4.02
N ASP A 111 28.07 -4.56 -4.82
CA ASP A 111 28.44 -4.01 -6.12
C ASP A 111 28.78 -5.15 -7.09
N ILE A 112 27.86 -5.43 -8.01
CA ILE A 112 28.01 -6.50 -9.01
C ILE A 112 29.13 -6.24 -10.02
N ALA A 113 29.61 -5.01 -10.15
CA ALA A 113 30.77 -4.69 -10.97
C ALA A 113 32.08 -5.12 -10.29
N VAL A 114 32.09 -5.22 -8.95
CA VAL A 114 33.26 -5.63 -8.16
C VAL A 114 33.21 -7.12 -7.85
N SER A 115 32.04 -7.65 -7.49
CA SER A 115 31.83 -9.07 -7.19
C SER A 115 30.48 -9.56 -7.65
N THR A 116 30.49 -10.58 -8.49
CA THR A 116 29.26 -11.25 -8.94
C THR A 116 28.80 -12.34 -7.98
N THR A 117 29.62 -12.70 -6.98
CA THR A 117 29.31 -13.77 -6.02
C THR A 117 28.69 -13.13 -4.77
N PRO A 118 27.37 -13.31 -4.53
CA PRO A 118 26.74 -12.80 -3.34
C PRO A 118 27.20 -13.58 -2.10
N LEU A 119 27.37 -12.86 -0.99
CA LEU A 119 27.70 -13.42 0.31
C LEU A 119 26.46 -13.47 1.21
N LEU A 120 26.48 -14.36 2.19
CA LEU A 120 25.40 -14.43 3.18
C LEU A 120 25.25 -13.07 3.88
N ASP A 121 24.04 -12.50 3.82
CA ASP A 121 23.75 -11.25 4.52
C ASP A 121 23.67 -11.51 6.03
N PRO A 122 24.42 -10.76 6.85
CA PRO A 122 24.40 -10.93 8.31
C PRO A 122 22.99 -10.69 8.86
N GLY A 123 22.44 -11.56 9.63
CA GLY A 123 21.09 -11.45 10.18
C GLY A 123 20.01 -12.17 9.37
N SER A 124 20.25 -12.48 8.10
CA SER A 124 19.31 -13.29 7.31
C SER A 124 19.00 -14.68 7.89
N PRO A 125 19.88 -15.32 8.70
CA PRO A 125 19.51 -16.56 9.39
C PRO A 125 18.35 -16.42 10.37
N GLY A 126 18.00 -15.18 10.78
CA GLY A 126 16.89 -14.89 11.70
C GLY A 126 15.50 -14.81 11.04
N LEU A 127 15.38 -15.05 9.72
CA LEU A 127 14.12 -14.93 8.99
C LEU A 127 13.13 -16.09 9.24
N GLY A 128 13.32 -16.89 10.26
CA GLY A 128 12.37 -17.93 10.67
C GLY A 128 12.25 -19.08 9.65
N ALA A 129 11.10 -19.18 8.98
CA ALA A 129 10.78 -20.26 8.05
C ALA A 129 11.57 -20.22 6.71
N GLY A 130 12.48 -19.28 6.55
CA GLY A 130 13.24 -19.05 5.30
C GLY A 130 12.48 -18.20 4.30
N ALA A 131 13.21 -17.35 3.58
CA ALA A 131 12.66 -16.48 2.55
C ALA A 131 12.30 -17.27 1.27
N GLN A 132 11.26 -16.81 0.58
CA GLN A 132 10.86 -17.37 -0.73
C GLN A 132 10.67 -16.30 -1.82
N LEU A 133 10.39 -15.06 -1.43
CA LEU A 133 10.22 -13.93 -2.35
C LEU A 133 11.10 -12.79 -1.87
N ILE A 134 11.64 -12.01 -2.81
CA ILE A 134 12.52 -10.89 -2.51
C ILE A 134 12.30 -9.74 -3.47
N ALA A 135 12.34 -8.50 -2.97
CA ALA A 135 12.36 -7.29 -3.77
C ALA A 135 13.24 -6.23 -3.12
N ALA A 136 13.94 -5.46 -3.93
CA ALA A 136 14.79 -4.37 -3.50
C ALA A 136 14.56 -3.14 -4.40
N PRO A 137 14.17 -1.99 -3.84
CA PRO A 137 14.02 -0.75 -4.60
C PRO A 137 15.39 -0.12 -4.84
N ALA A 138 15.75 0.16 -6.09
CA ALA A 138 17.03 0.78 -6.40
C ALA A 138 17.16 2.23 -5.91
N ALA A 139 16.04 2.89 -5.63
CA ALA A 139 16.01 4.22 -5.02
C ALA A 139 16.49 4.23 -3.56
N LEU A 140 16.48 3.09 -2.88
CA LEU A 140 16.89 2.93 -1.49
C LEU A 140 17.96 1.82 -1.37
N PRO A 141 19.23 2.11 -1.71
CA PRO A 141 20.31 1.13 -1.61
C PRO A 141 20.42 0.51 -0.21
N GLY A 142 20.65 -0.79 -0.14
CA GLY A 142 20.72 -1.54 1.11
C GLY A 142 19.37 -1.94 1.70
N VAL A 143 18.27 -1.38 1.21
CA VAL A 143 16.91 -1.77 1.63
C VAL A 143 16.44 -2.96 0.80
N VAL A 144 15.95 -3.99 1.46
CA VAL A 144 15.33 -5.15 0.82
C VAL A 144 14.16 -5.66 1.65
N VAL A 145 13.14 -6.14 0.96
CA VAL A 145 12.01 -6.83 1.57
C VAL A 145 12.05 -8.29 1.13
N ALA A 146 11.95 -9.19 2.11
CA ALA A 146 11.83 -10.62 1.90
C ALA A 146 10.55 -11.15 2.51
N VAL A 147 9.93 -12.12 1.87
CA VAL A 147 8.74 -12.82 2.39
C VAL A 147 9.11 -14.25 2.69
N SER A 148 8.89 -14.68 3.92
CA SER A 148 9.15 -16.06 4.36
C SER A 148 8.03 -17.00 3.89
N THR A 149 8.32 -18.29 3.93
CA THR A 149 7.36 -19.36 3.54
C THR A 149 6.11 -19.39 4.42
N ASP A 150 6.18 -18.85 5.64
CA ASP A 150 5.04 -18.70 6.54
C ASP A 150 4.23 -17.41 6.29
N GLY A 151 4.59 -16.62 5.26
CA GLY A 151 3.95 -15.35 4.92
C GLY A 151 4.43 -14.16 5.75
N THR A 152 5.42 -14.32 6.63
CA THR A 152 5.99 -13.20 7.36
C THR A 152 6.79 -12.31 6.40
N VAL A 153 6.54 -11.00 6.45
CA VAL A 153 7.29 -9.99 5.70
C VAL A 153 8.41 -9.46 6.58
N TRP A 154 9.61 -9.50 6.04
CA TRP A 154 10.82 -9.01 6.68
C TRP A 154 11.38 -7.85 5.86
N ARG A 155 11.88 -6.86 6.54
CA ARG A 155 12.55 -5.71 5.96
C ARG A 155 13.97 -5.63 6.50
N ARG A 156 14.92 -5.42 5.60
CA ARG A 156 16.27 -4.97 5.93
C ARG A 156 16.36 -3.46 5.70
N GLY A 157 16.77 -2.73 6.71
CA GLY A 157 17.03 -1.30 6.61
C GLY A 157 18.41 -0.99 6.03
N GLN A 158 18.67 0.29 5.75
CA GLN A 158 20.00 0.78 5.35
C GLN A 158 21.06 0.55 6.43
N ASP A 159 20.65 0.46 7.69
CA ASP A 159 21.48 0.09 8.85
C ASP A 159 21.97 -1.37 8.80
N GLY A 160 21.44 -2.17 7.91
CA GLY A 160 21.73 -3.59 7.77
C GLY A 160 20.91 -4.49 8.66
N ASP A 161 20.05 -3.95 9.50
CA ASP A 161 19.23 -4.72 10.44
C ASP A 161 17.96 -5.26 9.79
N TRP A 162 17.71 -6.55 10.05
CA TRP A 162 16.47 -7.19 9.67
C TRP A 162 15.40 -7.02 10.75
N LYS A 163 14.23 -6.53 10.33
CA LYS A 163 13.06 -6.32 11.18
C LYS A 163 11.83 -6.93 10.55
N ARG A 164 10.93 -7.44 11.37
CA ARG A 164 9.63 -7.88 10.90
C ARG A 164 8.80 -6.65 10.55
N ALA A 165 8.29 -6.60 9.32
CA ALA A 165 7.36 -5.55 8.90
C ALA A 165 6.00 -5.74 9.57
N LEU A 166 5.40 -4.65 10.01
CA LEU A 166 4.05 -4.67 10.58
C LEU A 166 3.02 -4.44 9.48
N LEU A 167 2.35 -5.50 9.07
CA LEU A 167 1.23 -5.40 8.16
C LEU A 167 -0.05 -5.15 8.97
N LEU A 168 -0.55 -3.93 8.94
CA LEU A 168 -1.85 -3.59 9.53
C LEU A 168 -2.96 -3.98 8.55
N LEU A 169 -3.16 -5.28 8.36
CA LEU A 169 -4.27 -5.79 7.57
C LEU A 169 -5.53 -5.82 8.44
N PRO A 170 -6.65 -5.24 7.98
CA PRO A 170 -7.91 -5.44 8.67
C PRO A 170 -8.22 -6.95 8.65
N ALA A 171 -8.44 -7.51 9.84
CA ALA A 171 -8.87 -8.89 9.95
C ALA A 171 -10.20 -9.04 9.20
N SER A 172 -10.18 -9.76 8.09
CA SER A 172 -11.42 -10.19 7.45
C SER A 172 -11.99 -11.31 8.30
N PRO A 173 -13.20 -11.16 8.88
CA PRO A 173 -13.79 -12.20 9.69
C PRO A 173 -14.11 -13.47 8.87
N VAL A 174 -14.02 -13.40 7.55
CA VAL A 174 -14.43 -14.48 6.63
C VAL A 174 -13.24 -15.19 5.97
N GLN A 175 -12.07 -14.53 5.84
CA GLN A 175 -10.97 -15.04 4.99
C GLN A 175 -9.65 -15.33 5.73
N GLY A 176 -9.57 -15.07 7.03
CA GLY A 176 -8.31 -15.27 7.77
C GLY A 176 -7.24 -14.21 7.44
N VAL A 177 -5.96 -14.55 7.66
CA VAL A 177 -4.82 -13.69 7.31
C VAL A 177 -4.55 -13.83 5.81
N PRO A 178 -4.55 -12.73 5.03
CA PRO A 178 -4.24 -12.79 3.61
C PRO A 178 -2.86 -13.39 3.35
N ARG A 179 -2.78 -14.30 2.39
CA ARG A 179 -1.52 -14.89 1.98
C ARG A 179 -0.78 -13.93 1.06
N ILE A 180 0.47 -13.60 1.36
CA ILE A 180 1.36 -12.89 0.44
C ILE A 180 1.75 -13.84 -0.70
N THR A 181 1.52 -13.41 -1.93
CA THR A 181 1.73 -14.20 -3.14
C THR A 181 2.90 -13.71 -3.98
N SER A 182 3.21 -12.42 -3.88
CA SER A 182 4.26 -11.77 -4.66
C SER A 182 4.77 -10.51 -3.98
N VAL A 183 5.99 -10.12 -4.34
CA VAL A 183 6.60 -8.84 -3.96
C VAL A 183 7.33 -8.28 -5.17
N THR A 184 7.28 -6.96 -5.36
CA THR A 184 8.04 -6.29 -6.41
C THR A 184 8.42 -4.87 -6.00
N ALA A 185 9.50 -4.36 -6.60
CA ALA A 185 9.95 -2.98 -6.48
C ALA A 185 10.62 -2.57 -7.80
N PHE A 186 10.82 -1.28 -8.00
CA PHE A 186 11.55 -0.81 -9.18
C PHE A 186 13.04 -1.07 -9.04
N THR A 187 13.64 -1.67 -10.07
CA THR A 187 15.07 -2.01 -10.13
C THR A 187 15.94 -0.84 -10.59
N GLU A 188 15.31 0.28 -10.98
CA GLU A 188 15.95 1.56 -11.25
C GLU A 188 15.48 2.60 -10.21
N PRO A 189 16.20 3.71 -9.99
CA PRO A 189 15.88 4.70 -8.95
C PRO A 189 14.70 5.62 -9.33
N LEU A 190 13.61 5.04 -9.81
CA LEU A 190 12.38 5.74 -10.20
C LEU A 190 11.45 5.99 -9.01
N SER A 191 11.38 5.03 -8.10
CA SER A 191 10.49 5.04 -6.95
C SER A 191 11.04 4.19 -5.83
N ASP A 192 10.79 4.61 -4.60
CA ASP A 192 11.04 3.86 -3.37
C ASP A 192 9.91 2.89 -3.02
N ALA A 193 8.85 2.88 -3.82
CA ALA A 193 7.68 2.06 -3.57
C ALA A 193 7.98 0.56 -3.73
N ILE A 194 7.49 -0.20 -2.76
CA ILE A 194 7.51 -1.66 -2.74
C ILE A 194 6.06 -2.13 -2.72
N TYR A 195 5.72 -3.11 -3.55
CA TYR A 195 4.37 -3.66 -3.67
C TYR A 195 4.34 -5.11 -3.20
N LEU A 196 3.29 -5.47 -2.46
CA LEU A 196 2.96 -6.84 -2.08
C LEU A 196 1.62 -7.22 -2.71
N GLY A 197 1.59 -8.32 -3.43
CA GLY A 197 0.35 -8.95 -3.88
C GLY A 197 -0.15 -9.91 -2.82
N THR A 198 -1.46 -9.98 -2.66
CA THR A 198 -2.11 -10.88 -1.70
C THR A 198 -3.21 -11.71 -2.34
N ASP A 199 -3.45 -12.87 -1.79
CA ASP A 199 -4.66 -13.64 -2.09
C ASP A 199 -5.74 -13.29 -1.07
N GLY A 200 -6.79 -12.62 -1.54
CA GLY A 200 -7.95 -12.20 -0.75
C GLY A 200 -7.94 -10.78 -0.19
N TYR A 201 -6.91 -9.95 -0.48
CA TYR A 201 -6.84 -8.56 -0.01
C TYR A 201 -6.27 -7.58 -1.04
N ALA A 202 -6.24 -7.95 -2.32
CA ALA A 202 -5.64 -7.21 -3.41
C ALA A 202 -4.13 -6.96 -3.20
N ASP A 203 -3.70 -5.70 -3.14
CA ASP A 203 -2.30 -5.35 -3.01
C ASP A 203 -2.05 -4.34 -1.88
N LEU A 204 -0.81 -4.32 -1.42
CA LEU A 204 -0.30 -3.36 -0.45
C LEU A 204 0.88 -2.62 -1.06
N ILE A 205 1.05 -1.38 -0.66
CA ILE A 205 2.21 -0.55 -1.03
C ILE A 205 2.87 0.00 0.22
N SER A 206 4.19 0.04 0.19
CA SER A 206 5.02 0.81 1.10
C SER A 206 5.78 1.86 0.31
N THR A 207 5.89 3.08 0.83
CA THR A 207 6.67 4.20 0.26
C THR A 207 7.76 4.69 1.22
N ASP A 208 8.12 3.88 2.20
CA ASP A 208 9.12 4.16 3.23
C ASP A 208 10.10 3.00 3.41
N GLY A 209 10.28 2.22 2.34
CA GLY A 209 11.22 1.09 2.32
C GLY A 209 10.73 -0.13 3.10
N GLY A 210 9.41 -0.29 3.28
CA GLY A 210 8.81 -1.47 3.89
C GLY A 210 8.54 -1.33 5.39
N ASP A 211 8.62 -0.13 5.96
CA ASP A 211 8.26 0.11 7.37
C ASP A 211 6.75 0.06 7.56
N ASP A 212 6.02 0.88 6.81
CA ASP A 212 4.56 0.95 6.85
C ASP A 212 3.94 0.47 5.54
N TRP A 213 2.82 -0.24 5.65
CA TRP A 213 2.11 -0.82 4.52
C TRP A 213 0.65 -0.39 4.53
N ILE A 214 0.20 0.11 3.40
CA ILE A 214 -1.18 0.50 3.18
C ILE A 214 -1.75 -0.23 1.95
N ARG A 215 -3.07 -0.33 1.84
CA ARG A 215 -3.69 -0.79 0.61
C ARG A 215 -3.39 0.18 -0.52
N ALA A 216 -2.87 -0.30 -1.66
CA ALA A 216 -2.38 0.56 -2.73
C ALA A 216 -3.51 1.33 -3.43
N GLY A 217 -4.72 0.86 -3.42
CA GLY A 217 -5.84 1.62 -3.98
C GLY A 217 -6.93 0.75 -4.59
N PRO A 218 -8.03 1.37 -5.04
CA PRO A 218 -9.13 0.64 -5.65
C PRO A 218 -8.81 0.21 -7.07
N GLY A 219 -9.48 -0.83 -7.52
CA GLY A 219 -9.50 -1.28 -8.91
C GLY A 219 -9.08 -2.72 -9.10
N LEU A 220 -8.15 -3.25 -8.32
CA LEU A 220 -7.74 -4.65 -8.41
C LEU A 220 -8.79 -5.62 -7.88
N PRO A 221 -8.89 -6.81 -8.47
CA PRO A 221 -9.53 -7.98 -7.83
C PRO A 221 -8.85 -8.31 -6.49
N ASP A 222 -9.60 -8.97 -5.60
CA ASP A 222 -9.10 -9.32 -4.26
C ASP A 222 -7.88 -10.27 -4.28
N SER A 223 -7.74 -11.10 -5.33
CA SER A 223 -6.61 -12.01 -5.46
C SER A 223 -5.62 -11.52 -6.52
N VAL A 224 -4.44 -11.14 -6.06
CA VAL A 224 -3.25 -10.82 -6.86
C VAL A 224 -2.27 -11.96 -6.71
N TYR A 225 -1.93 -12.63 -7.79
CA TYR A 225 -1.06 -13.80 -7.78
C TYR A 225 0.40 -13.48 -8.12
N SER A 226 0.64 -12.41 -8.86
CA SER A 226 1.97 -12.01 -9.30
C SER A 226 2.02 -10.51 -9.57
N LEU A 227 3.14 -9.89 -9.23
CA LEU A 227 3.46 -8.50 -9.54
C LEU A 227 4.76 -8.41 -10.34
N SER A 228 4.86 -7.43 -11.22
CA SER A 228 6.08 -7.09 -11.94
C SER A 228 6.18 -5.58 -12.11
N ALA A 229 7.24 -4.97 -11.59
CA ALA A 229 7.54 -3.56 -11.85
C ALA A 229 8.33 -3.44 -13.15
N ASP A 230 7.95 -2.48 -13.98
CA ASP A 230 8.59 -2.14 -15.24
C ASP A 230 9.10 -0.70 -15.18
N SER A 231 10.40 -0.56 -15.08
CA SER A 231 11.06 0.74 -15.04
C SER A 231 10.93 1.49 -16.37
N GLY A 232 10.93 0.80 -17.51
CA GLY A 232 10.85 1.41 -18.83
C GLY A 232 9.52 2.09 -19.11
N ARG A 233 8.42 1.55 -18.58
CA ARG A 233 7.07 2.11 -18.72
C ARG A 233 6.60 2.87 -17.48
N HIS A 234 7.39 2.91 -16.42
CA HIS A 234 7.01 3.48 -15.14
C HIS A 234 5.69 2.88 -14.60
N ALA A 235 5.57 1.58 -14.69
CA ALA A 235 4.33 0.88 -14.38
C ALA A 235 4.56 -0.37 -13.51
N VAL A 236 3.54 -0.76 -12.76
CA VAL A 236 3.48 -2.07 -12.10
C VAL A 236 2.34 -2.86 -12.72
N TYR A 237 2.64 -4.09 -13.11
CA TYR A 237 1.66 -5.03 -13.65
C TYR A 237 1.28 -6.05 -12.60
N ALA A 238 -0.01 -6.37 -12.55
CA ALA A 238 -0.58 -7.37 -11.64
C ALA A 238 -1.28 -8.47 -12.41
N GLY A 239 -0.84 -9.70 -12.22
CA GLY A 239 -1.56 -10.90 -12.61
C GLY A 239 -2.55 -11.27 -11.51
N THR A 240 -3.83 -11.31 -11.85
CA THR A 240 -4.92 -11.45 -10.89
C THR A 240 -5.86 -12.61 -11.23
N SER A 241 -6.87 -12.83 -10.39
CA SER A 241 -7.96 -13.76 -10.68
C SER A 241 -8.80 -13.37 -11.90
N ASP A 242 -8.75 -12.11 -12.33
CA ASP A 242 -9.53 -11.56 -13.45
C ASP A 242 -8.67 -10.80 -14.47
N GLY A 243 -7.56 -11.40 -14.90
CA GLY A 243 -6.74 -10.86 -15.97
C GLY A 243 -5.50 -10.11 -15.52
N LEU A 244 -4.93 -9.38 -16.49
CA LEU A 244 -3.77 -8.53 -16.34
C LEU A 244 -4.22 -7.09 -16.08
N TRP A 245 -3.63 -6.47 -15.07
CA TRP A 245 -3.90 -5.10 -14.65
C TRP A 245 -2.61 -4.30 -14.59
N GLU A 246 -2.72 -2.98 -14.75
CA GLU A 246 -1.61 -2.03 -14.76
C GLU A 246 -1.88 -0.87 -13.80
N HIS A 247 -0.84 -0.44 -13.11
CA HIS A 247 -0.78 0.80 -12.36
C HIS A 247 0.37 1.65 -12.90
N VAL A 248 0.05 2.80 -13.52
CA VAL A 248 1.05 3.72 -14.07
C VAL A 248 1.40 4.79 -13.04
N LEU A 249 2.68 4.92 -12.67
CA LEU A 249 3.14 5.82 -11.61
C LEU A 249 2.85 7.30 -11.89
N GLN A 250 2.79 7.70 -13.14
CA GLN A 250 2.51 9.10 -13.51
C GLN A 250 1.09 9.55 -13.14
N ASN A 251 0.20 8.61 -12.88
CA ASN A 251 -1.18 8.85 -12.47
C ASN A 251 -1.39 8.67 -10.96
N LEU A 252 -0.32 8.62 -10.17
CA LEU A 252 -0.45 8.58 -8.72
C LEU A 252 -1.27 9.81 -8.28
N PRO A 253 -2.54 9.66 -7.85
CA PRO A 253 -3.06 10.63 -6.94
C PRO A 253 -2.08 10.65 -5.77
N ALA A 254 -1.71 11.85 -5.31
CA ALA A 254 -0.89 11.96 -4.11
C ALA A 254 -1.42 10.94 -3.08
N PRO A 255 -0.56 10.12 -2.47
CA PRO A 255 -1.01 9.07 -1.57
C PRO A 255 -2.01 9.72 -0.64
N PRO A 256 -3.20 9.12 -0.44
CA PRO A 256 -4.15 9.67 0.49
C PRO A 256 -3.34 9.91 1.73
N ALA A 257 -3.35 11.17 2.22
CA ALA A 257 -2.48 11.64 3.29
C ALA A 257 -2.77 10.87 4.60
N TYR A 258 -2.53 9.57 4.59
CA TYR A 258 -2.56 8.69 5.77
C TYR A 258 -1.39 9.00 6.72
N ARG A 259 -0.36 9.74 6.24
CA ARG A 259 0.58 10.44 7.13
C ARG A 259 -0.12 11.43 8.07
N ASP A 260 -1.39 11.69 7.85
CA ASP A 260 -2.19 12.59 8.65
C ASP A 260 -3.09 11.94 9.70
N ALA A 261 -2.90 10.68 10.04
CA ALA A 261 -3.48 10.19 11.30
C ALA A 261 -3.05 11.10 12.46
N ALA A 262 -1.77 11.52 12.50
CA ALA A 262 -1.29 12.52 13.44
C ALA A 262 -1.95 13.89 13.22
N LEU A 263 -2.23 14.29 11.97
CA LEU A 263 -2.93 15.55 11.67
C LEU A 263 -4.42 15.43 12.02
N ILE A 264 -5.07 14.32 11.70
CA ILE A 264 -6.46 14.04 12.10
C ILE A 264 -6.58 14.05 13.62
N TRP A 265 -5.66 13.40 14.34
CA TRP A 265 -5.63 13.44 15.81
C TRP A 265 -5.31 14.85 16.35
N ARG A 266 -4.44 15.63 15.68
CA ARG A 266 -4.24 17.06 16.03
C ARG A 266 -5.50 17.88 15.81
N TRP A 267 -6.20 17.71 14.68
CA TRP A 267 -7.45 18.44 14.41
C TRP A 267 -8.59 17.99 15.32
N LEU A 268 -8.70 16.70 15.62
CA LEU A 268 -9.65 16.20 16.63
C LEU A 268 -9.31 16.72 18.02
N GLY A 269 -8.03 16.78 18.38
CA GLY A 269 -7.56 17.35 19.64
C GLY A 269 -7.85 18.85 19.74
N ILE A 270 -7.57 19.62 18.70
CA ILE A 270 -7.88 21.07 18.65
C ILE A 270 -9.40 21.27 18.69
N GLY A 271 -10.17 20.49 17.93
CA GLY A 271 -11.64 20.54 17.95
C GLY A 271 -12.22 20.23 19.33
N ALA A 272 -11.69 19.21 20.02
CA ALA A 272 -12.12 18.85 21.37
C ALA A 272 -11.77 19.94 22.40
N VAL A 273 -10.58 20.55 22.32
CA VAL A 273 -10.16 21.63 23.20
C VAL A 273 -11.00 22.89 22.99
N THR A 274 -11.30 23.26 21.73
CA THR A 274 -12.16 24.41 21.42
C THR A 274 -13.60 24.19 21.86
N LEU A 275 -14.14 22.99 21.69
CA LEU A 275 -15.46 22.63 22.18
C LEU A 275 -15.52 22.70 23.70
N PHE A 276 -14.52 22.14 24.39
CA PHE A 276 -14.44 22.18 25.86
C PHE A 276 -14.33 23.61 26.39
N ALA A 277 -13.47 24.44 25.77
CA ALA A 277 -13.33 25.86 26.15
C ALA A 277 -14.64 26.61 25.94
N SER A 278 -15.37 26.37 24.86
CA SER A 278 -16.67 26.98 24.58
C SER A 278 -17.72 26.57 25.60
N VAL A 279 -17.75 25.29 26.00
CA VAL A 279 -18.68 24.82 27.05
C VAL A 279 -18.35 25.43 28.41
N VAL A 280 -17.08 25.52 28.77
CA VAL A 280 -16.64 26.15 30.02
C VAL A 280 -16.98 27.62 30.05
N ALA A 281 -16.76 28.37 28.96
CA ALA A 281 -17.13 29.78 28.83
C ALA A 281 -18.65 29.99 28.95
N LEU A 282 -19.43 29.10 28.33
CA LEU A 282 -20.90 29.15 28.42
C LEU A 282 -21.38 28.91 29.85
N LEU A 283 -20.82 27.92 30.55
CA LEU A 283 -21.15 27.62 31.94
C LEU A 283 -20.73 28.76 32.88
N ALA A 284 -19.59 29.41 32.63
CA ALA A 284 -19.15 30.59 33.36
C ALA A 284 -20.10 31.78 33.17
N MET A 285 -20.52 32.02 31.92
CA MET A 285 -21.54 33.09 31.64
C MET A 285 -22.88 32.80 32.31
N LEU A 286 -23.32 31.55 32.36
CA LEU A 286 -24.55 31.17 33.04
C LEU A 286 -24.46 31.33 34.57
N ARG A 287 -23.26 31.22 35.14
CA ARG A 287 -23.04 31.47 36.58
C ARG A 287 -22.91 32.96 36.93
N LEU A 288 -22.48 33.77 35.97
CA LEU A 288 -22.32 35.24 36.16
C LEU A 288 -23.63 36.03 35.94
N VAL A 289 -24.70 35.40 35.42
CA VAL A 289 -26.02 36.03 35.36
C VAL A 289 -26.51 36.18 36.81
N PRO A 290 -26.54 37.41 37.37
CA PRO A 290 -26.93 37.61 38.76
C PRO A 290 -28.37 37.13 38.94
N ARG A 291 -28.58 36.29 39.97
CA ARG A 291 -29.92 35.97 40.50
C ARG A 291 -30.58 37.22 41.10
N ARG A 292 -30.77 38.25 40.25
CA ARG A 292 -31.59 39.41 40.63
C ARG A 292 -32.97 39.15 40.09
N LEU A 293 -33.78 38.43 40.82
CA LEU A 293 -35.26 38.42 40.72
C LEU A 293 -35.81 37.56 41.85
N GLU A 294 -35.51 37.95 43.10
CA GLU A 294 -36.39 37.65 44.25
C GLU A 294 -36.37 38.90 45.14
N ALA A 295 -37.24 39.83 44.85
CA ALA A 295 -37.81 40.82 45.74
C ALA A 295 -39.18 41.25 45.20
#